data_b6aa5f2114cdd17f9d8d284b9ff5a02c
#
_entry.id   b6aa5f2114cdd17f9d8d284b9ff5a02c
#
_cell.length_a   1.000
_cell.length_b   1.000
_cell.length_c   1.000
_cell.angle_alpha   90.00
_cell.angle_beta   90.00
_cell.angle_gamma   90.00
#
_symmetry.space_group_name_H-M   'P 1'
#
loop_
_entity.id
_entity.type
_entity.pdbx_description
1 polymer ?
#
loop_
_entity_poly.entity_id
_entity_poly.type
_entity_poly.pdbx_seq_one_letter_code
_entity_poly.pdbx_strand_id
1 'polypeptide(L)'
;MLDFYWMLVFGFTLTGLCNGLLAIPVFRRGKWYFYPFLGAVTGFAAAKYFVWYASAYSSYGDTAHWAAYAATGFMVAHVIIFVPLILLALLSCLQKIRKPVRLLGTVILPLALCIGIYGSVDGEKKEITEYHDVYAENLPDGFDGFKLAQITDPHIGPYYRNTDLAEDLDRAKVAGAEVIMLTGDLIDDVRVMPETAEILMTRSKLFPYGIIYVRGNHELYRNPSYIEKELEQTTVHVLNNRHMTITRGKDLLFVAGADYPGLQREGREERMKALTEEAFRNIPETAACIFLAHHSDAIDGGFRHHAFLTLTGHTHGLQTGIFGKPFITPFKYTRGMYSNGKDSGYVSRGNGGWFPFRFGCPRELTVFTIHKK
;
A
#
# COMPACT_ATOMS: atom_id res chain seq x y z
N MET A 1 -15.81 6.25 10.07
CA MET A 1 -14.83 5.26 10.62
C MET A 1 -15.49 4.20 11.50
N LEU A 2 -16.35 4.57 12.44
CA LEU A 2 -17.01 3.60 13.34
C LEU A 2 -17.77 2.52 12.57
N ASP A 3 -18.49 2.89 11.51
CA ASP A 3 -19.25 1.97 10.67
C ASP A 3 -18.37 0.96 9.92
N PHE A 4 -17.19 1.39 9.43
CA PHE A 4 -16.24 0.50 8.76
C PHE A 4 -15.69 -0.57 9.70
N TYR A 5 -15.32 -0.19 10.93
CA TYR A 5 -14.81 -1.13 11.92
C TYR A 5 -15.89 -2.15 12.35
N TRP A 6 -17.12 -1.71 12.51
CA TRP A 6 -18.24 -2.64 12.80
C TRP A 6 -18.53 -3.57 11.63
N MET A 7 -18.41 -3.09 10.38
CA MET A 7 -18.52 -3.94 9.18
C MET A 7 -17.44 -5.04 9.19
N LEU A 8 -16.20 -4.73 9.55
CA LEU A 8 -15.13 -5.73 9.67
C LEU A 8 -15.48 -6.78 10.72
N VAL A 9 -15.86 -6.37 11.93
CA VAL A 9 -16.21 -7.31 13.02
C VAL A 9 -17.37 -8.20 12.62
N PHE A 10 -18.43 -7.64 12.04
CA PHE A 10 -19.60 -8.39 11.58
C PHE A 10 -19.22 -9.34 10.43
N GLY A 11 -18.50 -8.84 9.42
CA GLY A 11 -18.07 -9.62 8.25
C GLY A 11 -17.24 -10.85 8.63
N PHE A 12 -16.24 -10.67 9.49
CA PHE A 12 -15.39 -11.79 9.94
C PHE A 12 -16.10 -12.75 10.89
N THR A 13 -17.03 -12.26 11.72
CA THR A 13 -17.89 -13.13 12.53
C THR A 13 -18.78 -14.02 11.64
N LEU A 14 -19.39 -13.42 10.61
CA LEU A 14 -20.23 -14.15 9.65
C LEU A 14 -19.40 -15.13 8.82
N THR A 15 -18.24 -14.73 8.34
CA THR A 15 -17.31 -15.61 7.60
C THR A 15 -16.90 -16.80 8.46
N GLY A 16 -16.56 -16.57 9.72
CA GLY A 16 -16.22 -17.64 10.67
C GLY A 16 -17.39 -18.58 10.92
N LEU A 17 -18.60 -18.04 11.10
CA LEU A 17 -19.83 -18.84 11.23
C LEU A 17 -20.06 -19.72 9.99
N CYS A 18 -19.96 -19.14 8.80
CA CYS A 18 -20.12 -19.86 7.53
C CYS A 18 -19.08 -20.98 7.38
N ASN A 19 -17.81 -20.69 7.69
CA ASN A 19 -16.75 -21.70 7.69
C ASN A 19 -17.05 -22.85 8.64
N GLY A 20 -17.53 -22.57 9.83
CA GLY A 20 -17.97 -23.58 10.78
C GLY A 20 -19.12 -24.43 10.27
N LEU A 21 -20.14 -23.83 9.65
CA LEU A 21 -21.26 -24.54 9.02
C LEU A 21 -20.77 -25.46 7.89
N LEU A 22 -19.88 -24.96 7.02
CA LEU A 22 -19.28 -25.75 5.93
C LEU A 22 -18.38 -26.89 6.43
N ALA A 23 -17.78 -26.77 7.62
CA ALA A 23 -16.97 -27.81 8.22
C ALA A 23 -17.81 -29.02 8.71
N ILE A 24 -19.11 -28.85 8.99
CA ILE A 24 -20.00 -29.92 9.47
C ILE A 24 -20.02 -31.11 8.52
N PRO A 25 -20.38 -31.01 7.23
CA PRO A 25 -20.42 -32.14 6.31
C PRO A 25 -19.04 -32.76 6.08
N VAL A 26 -17.97 -31.98 6.17
CA VAL A 26 -16.59 -32.46 5.98
C VAL A 26 -16.16 -33.35 7.15
N PHE A 27 -16.28 -32.88 8.37
CA PHE A 27 -15.71 -33.54 9.53
C PHE A 27 -16.67 -34.50 10.26
N ARG A 28 -17.96 -34.17 10.35
CA ARG A 28 -19.04 -34.98 10.94
C ARG A 28 -18.63 -35.78 12.21
N ARG A 29 -17.85 -35.17 13.12
CA ARG A 29 -17.41 -35.80 14.37
C ARG A 29 -17.88 -35.00 15.57
N GLY A 30 -18.27 -35.69 16.63
CA GLY A 30 -18.57 -35.08 17.93
C GLY A 30 -19.80 -34.18 17.92
N LYS A 31 -19.73 -33.16 18.71
CA LYS A 31 -20.80 -32.16 18.87
C LYS A 31 -20.71 -31.14 17.71
N TRP A 32 -21.27 -31.48 16.56
CA TRP A 32 -21.20 -30.72 15.30
C TRP A 32 -21.54 -29.22 15.43
N TYR A 33 -22.37 -28.83 16.40
CA TYR A 33 -22.73 -27.47 16.70
C TYR A 33 -21.53 -26.62 17.23
N PHE A 34 -20.44 -27.26 17.64
CA PHE A 34 -19.24 -26.53 18.01
C PHE A 34 -18.51 -25.89 16.83
N TYR A 35 -18.61 -26.44 15.63
CA TYR A 35 -17.90 -25.87 14.47
C TYR A 35 -18.36 -24.45 14.12
N PRO A 36 -19.69 -24.16 13.93
CA PRO A 36 -20.14 -22.80 13.67
C PRO A 36 -19.89 -21.87 14.87
N PHE A 37 -20.06 -22.35 16.09
CA PHE A 37 -19.77 -21.58 17.28
C PHE A 37 -18.27 -21.19 17.35
N LEU A 38 -17.37 -22.14 17.20
CA LEU A 38 -15.92 -21.89 17.22
C LEU A 38 -15.51 -20.95 16.09
N GLY A 39 -16.02 -21.16 14.87
CA GLY A 39 -15.75 -20.29 13.73
C GLY A 39 -16.22 -18.85 13.99
N ALA A 40 -17.44 -18.66 14.49
CA ALA A 40 -17.96 -17.33 14.81
C ALA A 40 -17.14 -16.64 15.92
N VAL A 41 -16.79 -17.37 16.98
CA VAL A 41 -16.01 -16.82 18.10
C VAL A 41 -14.60 -16.43 17.65
N THR A 42 -13.92 -17.27 16.87
CA THR A 42 -12.57 -16.93 16.38
C THR A 42 -12.56 -15.77 15.41
N GLY A 43 -13.54 -15.71 14.48
CA GLY A 43 -13.70 -14.57 13.56
C GLY A 43 -14.00 -13.26 14.30
N PHE A 44 -14.94 -13.32 15.27
CA PHE A 44 -15.26 -12.17 16.11
C PHE A 44 -14.06 -11.69 16.94
N ALA A 45 -13.41 -12.60 17.66
CA ALA A 45 -12.31 -12.26 18.55
C ALA A 45 -11.14 -11.65 17.78
N ALA A 46 -10.78 -12.24 16.63
CA ALA A 46 -9.71 -11.73 15.78
C ALA A 46 -10.02 -10.32 15.25
N ALA A 47 -11.21 -10.13 14.66
CA ALA A 47 -11.59 -8.83 14.12
C ALA A 47 -11.77 -7.77 15.24
N LYS A 48 -12.32 -8.15 16.38
CA LYS A 48 -12.48 -7.24 17.53
C LYS A 48 -11.13 -6.81 18.09
N TYR A 49 -10.16 -7.73 18.17
CA TYR A 49 -8.81 -7.40 18.64
C TYR A 49 -8.09 -6.48 17.64
N PHE A 50 -8.19 -6.77 16.34
CA PHE A 50 -7.64 -5.91 15.29
C PHE A 50 -8.16 -4.47 15.41
N VAL A 51 -9.48 -4.30 15.51
CA VAL A 51 -10.12 -2.98 15.64
C VAL A 51 -9.71 -2.28 16.93
N TRP A 52 -9.69 -3.01 18.04
CA TRP A 52 -9.28 -2.48 19.34
C TRP A 52 -7.84 -1.98 19.28
N TYR A 53 -6.91 -2.78 18.75
CA TYR A 53 -5.52 -2.39 18.64
C TYR A 53 -5.36 -1.17 17.73
N ALA A 54 -5.95 -1.16 16.55
CA ALA A 54 -5.87 -0.04 15.61
C ALA A 54 -6.39 1.29 16.21
N SER A 55 -7.35 1.22 17.14
CA SER A 55 -7.91 2.42 17.78
C SER A 55 -7.08 2.99 18.94
N ALA A 56 -6.23 2.18 19.57
CA ALA A 56 -5.56 2.55 20.83
C ALA A 56 -4.10 2.07 20.94
N TYR A 57 -3.44 1.74 19.81
CA TYR A 57 -2.11 1.14 19.77
C TYR A 57 -1.02 1.97 20.47
N SER A 58 -1.12 3.28 20.46
CA SER A 58 -0.13 4.17 21.08
C SER A 58 -0.02 3.98 22.60
N SER A 59 -1.02 3.33 23.22
CA SER A 59 -1.06 3.05 24.66
C SER A 59 -0.54 1.66 25.01
N TYR A 60 -0.15 0.84 24.03
CA TYR A 60 0.20 -0.57 24.23
C TYR A 60 1.60 -0.91 23.73
N GLY A 61 2.27 -1.81 24.47
CA GLY A 61 3.62 -2.29 24.13
C GLY A 61 3.64 -3.35 23.03
N ASP A 62 4.83 -3.86 22.76
CA ASP A 62 5.12 -4.77 21.64
C ASP A 62 4.31 -6.08 21.66
N THR A 63 3.95 -6.61 22.84
CA THR A 63 3.11 -7.82 22.95
C THR A 63 1.74 -7.61 22.30
N ALA A 64 1.10 -6.46 22.53
CA ALA A 64 -0.19 -6.14 21.91
C ALA A 64 -0.05 -5.95 20.39
N HIS A 65 1.05 -5.39 19.95
CA HIS A 65 1.38 -5.24 18.53
C HIS A 65 1.48 -6.61 17.83
N TRP A 66 2.27 -7.53 18.38
CA TRP A 66 2.40 -8.89 17.84
C TRP A 66 1.09 -9.67 17.84
N ALA A 67 0.28 -9.51 18.90
CA ALA A 67 -1.04 -10.13 18.95
C ALA A 67 -1.99 -9.58 17.86
N ALA A 68 -1.86 -8.30 17.47
CA ALA A 68 -2.64 -7.73 16.37
C ALA A 68 -2.26 -8.33 15.01
N TYR A 69 -0.98 -8.59 14.77
CA TYR A 69 -0.55 -9.34 13.59
C TYR A 69 -1.11 -10.76 13.58
N ALA A 70 -1.05 -11.46 14.71
CA ALA A 70 -1.63 -12.80 14.82
C ALA A 70 -3.15 -12.77 14.57
N ALA A 71 -3.88 -11.79 15.13
CA ALA A 71 -5.31 -11.62 14.90
C ALA A 71 -5.61 -11.41 13.41
N THR A 72 -4.82 -10.57 12.72
CA THR A 72 -4.92 -10.39 11.26
C THR A 72 -4.70 -11.71 10.53
N GLY A 73 -3.71 -12.50 10.93
CA GLY A 73 -3.46 -13.83 10.36
C GLY A 73 -4.65 -14.77 10.49
N PHE A 74 -5.35 -14.76 11.63
CA PHE A 74 -6.60 -15.51 11.81
C PHE A 74 -7.72 -14.99 10.91
N MET A 75 -7.88 -13.68 10.77
CA MET A 75 -8.86 -13.09 9.86
C MET A 75 -8.62 -13.54 8.42
N VAL A 76 -7.37 -13.46 7.96
CA VAL A 76 -6.98 -13.89 6.60
C VAL A 76 -7.17 -15.38 6.41
N ALA A 77 -6.85 -16.21 7.41
CA ALA A 77 -7.08 -17.66 7.35
C ALA A 77 -8.57 -17.99 7.14
N HIS A 78 -9.49 -17.25 7.77
CA HIS A 78 -10.93 -17.41 7.54
C HIS A 78 -11.33 -17.11 6.09
N VAL A 79 -10.71 -16.12 5.46
CA VAL A 79 -10.94 -15.78 4.03
C VAL A 79 -10.37 -16.87 3.12
N ILE A 80 -9.11 -17.27 3.35
CA ILE A 80 -8.41 -18.26 2.52
C ILE A 80 -9.16 -19.59 2.50
N ILE A 81 -9.67 -20.04 3.65
CA ILE A 81 -10.28 -21.36 3.77
C ILE A 81 -11.72 -21.41 3.25
N PHE A 82 -12.39 -20.26 3.07
CA PHE A 82 -13.82 -20.21 2.74
C PHE A 82 -14.14 -20.97 1.45
N VAL A 83 -13.47 -20.67 0.34
CA VAL A 83 -13.69 -21.34 -0.94
C VAL A 83 -13.32 -22.82 -0.91
N PRO A 84 -12.13 -23.23 -0.40
CA PRO A 84 -11.81 -24.64 -0.19
C PRO A 84 -12.86 -25.40 0.64
N LEU A 85 -13.40 -24.81 1.71
CA LEU A 85 -14.43 -25.46 2.51
C LEU A 85 -15.73 -25.69 1.76
N ILE A 86 -16.16 -24.77 0.90
CA ILE A 86 -17.31 -24.99 0.02
C ILE A 86 -17.09 -26.22 -0.85
N LEU A 87 -15.93 -26.31 -1.51
CA LEU A 87 -15.60 -27.45 -2.38
C LEU A 87 -15.54 -28.77 -1.59
N LEU A 88 -14.91 -28.76 -0.41
CA LEU A 88 -14.84 -29.95 0.45
C LEU A 88 -16.22 -30.36 0.96
N ALA A 89 -17.08 -29.40 1.32
CA ALA A 89 -18.45 -29.67 1.76
C ALA A 89 -19.25 -30.35 0.65
N LEU A 90 -19.18 -29.83 -0.58
CA LEU A 90 -19.84 -30.43 -1.75
C LEU A 90 -19.32 -31.84 -2.04
N LEU A 91 -17.99 -32.02 -2.06
CA LEU A 91 -17.36 -33.33 -2.31
C LEU A 91 -17.68 -34.34 -1.20
N SER A 92 -17.88 -33.90 0.04
CA SER A 92 -18.23 -34.77 1.18
C SER A 92 -19.62 -35.43 1.04
N CYS A 93 -20.47 -34.96 0.15
CA CYS A 93 -21.74 -35.58 -0.21
C CYS A 93 -21.53 -36.90 -0.96
N LEU A 94 -20.39 -37.08 -1.63
CA LEU A 94 -20.05 -38.30 -2.34
C LEU A 94 -19.45 -39.29 -1.35
N GLN A 95 -20.20 -40.33 -1.02
CA GLN A 95 -19.82 -41.31 0.02
C GLN A 95 -18.46 -42.00 -0.25
N LYS A 96 -18.15 -42.29 -1.54
CA LYS A 96 -16.93 -43.02 -1.94
C LYS A 96 -15.64 -42.23 -1.61
N ILE A 97 -15.67 -40.89 -1.65
CA ILE A 97 -14.49 -40.03 -1.44
C ILE A 97 -14.48 -39.30 -0.09
N ARG A 98 -15.46 -39.57 0.77
CA ARG A 98 -15.59 -38.84 2.06
C ARG A 98 -14.33 -38.95 2.96
N LYS A 99 -13.66 -40.13 2.99
CA LYS A 99 -12.43 -40.28 3.79
C LYS A 99 -11.29 -39.38 3.28
N PRO A 100 -10.91 -39.41 1.98
CA PRO A 100 -9.88 -38.51 1.48
C PRO A 100 -10.27 -37.02 1.57
N VAL A 101 -11.55 -36.65 1.39
CA VAL A 101 -12.03 -35.29 1.58
C VAL A 101 -11.80 -34.80 3.01
N ARG A 102 -12.10 -35.66 4.01
CA ARG A 102 -11.81 -35.33 5.42
C ARG A 102 -10.33 -35.14 5.68
N LEU A 103 -9.49 -36.08 5.17
CA LEU A 103 -8.04 -35.98 5.31
C LEU A 103 -7.52 -34.67 4.69
N LEU A 104 -8.00 -34.33 3.50
CA LEU A 104 -7.62 -33.04 2.84
C LEU A 104 -8.03 -31.85 3.70
N GLY A 105 -9.23 -31.85 4.30
CA GLY A 105 -9.67 -30.81 5.23
C GLY A 105 -8.75 -30.65 6.45
N THR A 106 -8.25 -31.74 7.01
CA THR A 106 -7.29 -31.67 8.15
C THR A 106 -5.94 -31.09 7.77
N VAL A 107 -5.60 -31.03 6.49
CA VAL A 107 -4.37 -30.39 5.97
C VAL A 107 -4.61 -28.93 5.58
N ILE A 108 -5.72 -28.65 4.89
CA ILE A 108 -6.03 -27.30 4.38
C ILE A 108 -6.23 -26.30 5.53
N LEU A 109 -6.89 -26.69 6.62
CA LEU A 109 -7.13 -25.79 7.76
C LEU A 109 -5.83 -25.24 8.39
N PRO A 110 -4.89 -26.11 8.83
CA PRO A 110 -3.62 -25.63 9.37
C PRO A 110 -2.81 -24.84 8.32
N LEU A 111 -2.83 -25.27 7.05
CA LEU A 111 -2.12 -24.58 5.98
C LEU A 111 -2.63 -23.14 5.78
N ALA A 112 -3.95 -22.96 5.77
CA ALA A 112 -4.54 -21.62 5.68
C ALA A 112 -4.14 -20.73 6.88
N LEU A 113 -4.10 -21.31 8.08
CA LEU A 113 -3.63 -20.60 9.28
C LEU A 113 -2.14 -20.25 9.18
N CYS A 114 -1.31 -21.18 8.73
CA CYS A 114 0.12 -20.91 8.52
C CYS A 114 0.35 -19.80 7.49
N ILE A 115 -0.39 -19.80 6.37
CA ILE A 115 -0.31 -18.73 5.36
C ILE A 115 -0.78 -17.39 5.96
N GLY A 116 -1.87 -17.39 6.71
CA GLY A 116 -2.38 -16.19 7.36
C GLY A 116 -1.37 -15.59 8.34
N ILE A 117 -0.82 -16.40 9.23
CA ILE A 117 0.19 -15.96 10.23
C ILE A 117 1.49 -15.53 9.54
N TYR A 118 1.99 -16.34 8.59
CA TYR A 118 3.19 -15.99 7.83
C TYR A 118 3.04 -14.64 7.11
N GLY A 119 1.93 -14.44 6.40
CA GLY A 119 1.72 -13.21 5.65
C GLY A 119 1.56 -11.97 6.53
N SER A 120 0.97 -12.13 7.73
CA SER A 120 0.84 -10.99 8.66
C SER A 120 2.13 -10.70 9.40
N VAL A 121 2.90 -11.71 9.79
CA VAL A 121 4.09 -11.53 10.65
C VAL A 121 5.35 -11.31 9.82
N ASP A 122 5.71 -12.29 8.99
CA ASP A 122 6.94 -12.22 8.19
C ASP A 122 6.76 -11.46 6.87
N GLY A 123 5.65 -11.74 6.17
CA GLY A 123 5.38 -11.16 4.86
C GLY A 123 5.25 -9.65 4.91
N GLU A 124 4.58 -9.13 5.94
CA GLU A 124 4.40 -7.69 6.15
C GLU A 124 5.71 -6.99 6.53
N LYS A 125 6.56 -7.66 7.31
CA LYS A 125 7.86 -7.08 7.72
C LYS A 125 8.94 -7.17 6.66
N LYS A 126 8.75 -8.05 5.67
CA LYS A 126 9.74 -8.19 4.60
C LYS A 126 9.72 -6.96 3.72
N GLU A 127 10.84 -6.29 3.68
CA GLU A 127 11.07 -5.11 2.87
C GLU A 127 12.28 -5.29 1.96
N ILE A 128 12.20 -4.73 0.75
CA ILE A 128 13.26 -4.77 -0.23
C ILE A 128 13.52 -3.36 -0.77
N THR A 129 14.75 -3.11 -1.23
CA THR A 129 15.07 -1.94 -2.01
C THR A 129 15.14 -2.34 -3.48
N GLU A 130 14.25 -1.75 -4.30
CA GLU A 130 14.23 -1.94 -5.75
C GLU A 130 15.04 -0.81 -6.41
N TYR A 131 15.85 -1.16 -7.42
CA TYR A 131 16.64 -0.21 -8.19
C TYR A 131 16.23 -0.26 -9.65
N HIS A 132 15.97 0.91 -10.24
CA HIS A 132 15.58 1.04 -11.64
C HIS A 132 16.39 2.14 -12.33
N ASP A 133 16.88 1.85 -13.52
CA ASP A 133 17.44 2.85 -14.44
C ASP A 133 16.34 3.34 -15.38
N VAL A 134 16.21 4.66 -15.51
CA VAL A 134 15.21 5.32 -16.36
C VAL A 134 15.92 6.25 -17.32
N TYR A 135 15.59 6.15 -18.60
CA TYR A 135 16.22 6.89 -19.67
C TYR A 135 15.26 7.93 -20.27
N ALA A 136 15.72 9.18 -20.39
CA ALA A 136 14.93 10.28 -20.97
C ALA A 136 15.72 10.99 -22.06
N GLU A 137 15.10 11.17 -23.25
CA GLU A 137 15.73 11.83 -24.39
C GLU A 137 15.96 13.33 -24.16
N ASN A 138 15.04 13.98 -23.43
CA ASN A 138 15.04 15.42 -23.14
C ASN A 138 15.69 15.77 -21.81
N LEU A 139 16.39 14.82 -21.14
CA LEU A 139 17.06 15.09 -19.88
C LEU A 139 18.23 16.05 -20.06
N PRO A 140 18.29 17.17 -19.30
CA PRO A 140 19.47 18.04 -19.30
C PRO A 140 20.71 17.30 -18.77
N ASP A 141 21.89 17.64 -19.31
CA ASP A 141 23.15 16.96 -19.02
C ASP A 141 23.48 16.93 -17.51
N GLY A 142 23.16 17.99 -16.79
CA GLY A 142 23.39 18.06 -15.34
C GLY A 142 22.61 17.05 -14.53
N PHE A 143 21.58 16.41 -15.07
CA PHE A 143 20.77 15.41 -14.39
C PHE A 143 21.10 13.97 -14.81
N ASP A 144 22.07 13.74 -15.69
CA ASP A 144 22.54 12.39 -15.96
C ASP A 144 23.15 11.76 -14.71
N GLY A 145 22.69 10.58 -14.34
CA GLY A 145 23.03 9.90 -13.09
C GLY A 145 22.29 10.41 -11.83
N PHE A 146 21.30 11.32 -11.98
CA PHE A 146 20.50 11.83 -10.86
C PHE A 146 19.70 10.70 -10.20
N LYS A 147 19.75 10.63 -8.86
CA LYS A 147 19.06 9.60 -8.09
C LYS A 147 17.91 10.17 -7.27
N LEU A 148 16.77 9.56 -7.39
CA LEU A 148 15.60 9.81 -6.54
C LEU A 148 15.12 8.54 -5.88
N ALA A 149 14.49 8.67 -4.71
CA ALA A 149 13.81 7.55 -4.07
C ALA A 149 12.31 7.84 -3.94
N GLN A 150 11.48 6.84 -4.18
CA GLN A 150 10.05 6.89 -3.94
C GLN A 150 9.72 6.21 -2.62
N ILE A 151 8.98 6.91 -1.77
CA ILE A 151 8.27 6.41 -0.60
C ILE A 151 6.79 6.64 -0.86
N THR A 152 5.96 5.62 -0.65
CA THR A 152 4.51 5.74 -0.86
C THR A 152 3.76 4.80 0.07
N ASP A 153 2.51 5.15 0.36
CA ASP A 153 1.63 4.30 1.16
C ASP A 153 2.23 3.86 2.51
N PRO A 154 2.94 4.71 3.25
CA PRO A 154 3.44 4.32 4.57
C PRO A 154 2.30 4.07 5.56
N HIS A 155 1.17 4.81 5.47
CA HIS A 155 0.04 4.68 6.38
C HIS A 155 0.46 4.75 7.85
N ILE A 156 1.20 5.81 8.19
CA ILE A 156 1.77 5.95 9.54
C ILE A 156 0.66 5.89 10.58
N GLY A 157 0.80 4.90 11.45
CA GLY A 157 -0.23 4.54 12.41
C GLY A 157 0.12 3.24 13.16
N PRO A 158 -0.84 2.32 13.33
CA PRO A 158 -0.65 1.14 14.17
C PRO A 158 0.37 0.13 13.64
N TYR A 159 0.61 0.04 12.34
CA TYR A 159 1.42 -1.01 11.72
C TYR A 159 2.70 -0.51 11.05
N TYR A 160 2.72 0.73 10.61
CA TYR A 160 3.92 1.42 10.15
C TYR A 160 4.08 2.68 11.02
N ARG A 161 5.19 2.78 11.72
CA ARG A 161 5.44 3.82 12.72
C ARG A 161 6.34 4.93 12.17
N ASN A 162 6.42 6.03 12.90
CA ASN A 162 7.37 7.10 12.61
C ASN A 162 8.84 6.64 12.57
N THR A 163 9.19 5.63 13.38
CA THR A 163 10.51 4.99 13.33
C THR A 163 10.77 4.29 12.00
N ASP A 164 9.77 3.62 11.42
CA ASP A 164 9.89 2.95 10.12
C ASP A 164 10.09 3.99 9.00
N LEU A 165 9.38 5.14 9.06
CA LEU A 165 9.59 6.25 8.12
C LEU A 165 11.02 6.80 8.21
N ALA A 166 11.52 6.99 9.43
CA ALA A 166 12.89 7.47 9.64
C ALA A 166 13.92 6.49 9.06
N GLU A 167 13.73 5.19 9.26
CA GLU A 167 14.58 4.14 8.71
C GLU A 167 14.53 4.12 7.17
N ASP A 168 13.34 4.28 6.55
CA ASP A 168 13.19 4.34 5.11
C ASP A 168 13.91 5.55 4.51
N LEU A 169 13.82 6.72 5.14
CA LEU A 169 14.53 7.92 4.72
C LEU A 169 16.06 7.74 4.87
N ASP A 170 16.52 7.14 5.97
CA ASP A 170 17.93 6.86 6.18
C ASP A 170 18.46 5.84 5.14
N ARG A 171 17.68 4.82 4.78
CA ARG A 171 18.01 3.86 3.70
C ARG A 171 18.05 4.52 2.32
N ALA A 172 17.08 5.39 2.02
CA ALA A 172 17.09 6.16 0.78
C ALA A 172 18.37 7.02 0.66
N LYS A 173 18.83 7.61 1.77
CA LYS A 173 20.09 8.35 1.82
C LYS A 173 21.28 7.45 1.56
N VAL A 174 21.33 6.26 2.18
CA VAL A 174 22.41 5.28 1.95
C VAL A 174 22.42 4.79 0.50
N ALA A 175 21.25 4.65 -0.13
CA ALA A 175 21.13 4.30 -1.55
C ALA A 175 21.57 5.44 -2.50
N GLY A 176 21.87 6.63 -1.98
CA GLY A 176 22.38 7.76 -2.72
C GLY A 176 21.29 8.67 -3.31
N ALA A 177 20.05 8.58 -2.84
CA ALA A 177 18.98 9.48 -3.29
C ALA A 177 19.33 10.95 -2.99
N GLU A 178 19.05 11.83 -3.94
CA GLU A 178 19.22 13.27 -3.84
C GLU A 178 17.91 14.00 -3.53
N VAL A 179 16.78 13.32 -3.75
CA VAL A 179 15.42 13.80 -3.45
C VAL A 179 14.53 12.62 -3.10
N ILE A 180 13.52 12.86 -2.25
CA ILE A 180 12.45 11.90 -1.96
C ILE A 180 11.17 12.32 -2.65
N MET A 181 10.54 11.39 -3.37
CA MET A 181 9.21 11.52 -3.94
C MET A 181 8.22 10.77 -3.05
N LEU A 182 7.45 11.50 -2.24
CA LEU A 182 6.48 10.94 -1.31
C LEU A 182 5.09 10.96 -1.96
N THR A 183 4.63 9.80 -2.48
CA THR A 183 3.48 9.73 -3.37
C THR A 183 2.17 9.30 -2.67
N GLY A 184 1.86 9.95 -1.53
CA GLY A 184 0.54 9.88 -0.88
C GLY A 184 0.35 8.76 0.12
N ASP A 185 -0.82 8.77 0.75
CA ASP A 185 -1.22 7.87 1.84
C ASP A 185 -0.18 7.82 2.97
N LEU A 186 0.26 9.01 3.37
CA LEU A 186 1.29 9.21 4.38
C LEU A 186 0.80 8.79 5.77
N ILE A 187 -0.43 9.20 6.13
CA ILE A 187 -0.89 9.15 7.51
C ILE A 187 -2.24 8.44 7.67
N ASP A 188 -2.30 7.47 8.57
CA ASP A 188 -3.53 6.81 9.00
C ASP A 188 -4.01 7.25 10.38
N ASP A 189 -3.11 7.76 11.22
CA ASP A 189 -3.43 8.32 12.51
C ASP A 189 -2.92 9.75 12.66
N VAL A 190 -3.83 10.70 12.58
CA VAL A 190 -3.48 12.13 12.70
C VAL A 190 -2.87 12.52 14.05
N ARG A 191 -3.00 11.69 15.08
CA ARG A 191 -2.41 11.95 16.41
C ARG A 191 -0.88 11.94 16.38
N VAL A 192 -0.29 11.18 15.44
CA VAL A 192 1.17 11.09 15.29
C VAL A 192 1.72 12.06 14.23
N MET A 193 0.85 12.86 13.61
CA MET A 193 1.26 13.82 12.57
C MET A 193 2.32 14.83 13.03
N PRO A 194 2.30 15.40 14.26
CA PRO A 194 3.34 16.32 14.70
C PRO A 194 4.74 15.68 14.72
N GLU A 195 4.85 14.44 15.21
CA GLU A 195 6.12 13.69 15.19
C GLU A 195 6.53 13.35 13.73
N THR A 196 5.56 12.97 12.88
CA THR A 196 5.80 12.75 11.45
C THR A 196 6.38 13.99 10.78
N ALA A 197 5.79 15.17 11.04
CA ALA A 197 6.26 16.45 10.52
C ALA A 197 7.70 16.78 10.98
N GLU A 198 8.02 16.51 12.25
CA GLU A 198 9.37 16.69 12.79
C GLU A 198 10.40 15.78 12.08
N ILE A 199 10.05 14.52 11.85
CA ILE A 199 10.91 13.57 11.13
C ILE A 199 11.10 14.03 9.69
N LEU A 200 10.05 14.42 8.97
CA LEU A 200 10.14 14.93 7.62
C LEU A 200 11.00 16.19 7.55
N MET A 201 10.83 17.13 8.48
CA MET A 201 11.62 18.36 8.56
C MET A 201 13.10 18.09 8.83
N THR A 202 13.41 17.16 9.73
CA THR A 202 14.80 16.86 10.08
C THR A 202 15.50 16.04 9.01
N ARG A 203 14.83 15.04 8.44
CA ARG A 203 15.39 14.14 7.42
C ARG A 203 15.42 14.75 6.03
N SER A 204 14.57 15.73 5.70
CA SER A 204 14.65 16.44 4.40
C SER A 204 16.03 17.06 4.17
N LYS A 205 16.73 17.46 5.23
CA LYS A 205 18.10 18.01 5.17
C LYS A 205 19.17 17.01 4.69
N LEU A 206 18.84 15.72 4.70
CA LEU A 206 19.74 14.67 4.16
C LEU A 206 19.78 14.67 2.64
N PHE A 207 18.78 15.25 1.99
CA PHE A 207 18.60 15.24 0.55
C PHE A 207 18.79 16.65 -0.02
N PRO A 208 19.72 16.84 -0.98
CA PRO A 208 19.99 18.15 -1.55
C PRO A 208 18.75 18.88 -2.11
N TYR A 209 17.77 18.10 -2.58
CA TYR A 209 16.52 18.63 -3.15
C TYR A 209 15.29 18.32 -2.29
N GLY A 210 15.51 17.92 -1.03
CA GLY A 210 14.46 17.75 -0.03
C GLY A 210 13.50 16.61 -0.27
N ILE A 211 12.27 16.81 0.16
CA ILE A 211 11.14 15.87 0.03
C ILE A 211 10.02 16.58 -0.74
N ILE A 212 9.50 15.91 -1.77
CA ILE A 212 8.39 16.38 -2.59
C ILE A 212 7.21 15.43 -2.35
N TYR A 213 6.03 15.99 -2.02
CA TYR A 213 4.86 15.23 -1.60
C TYR A 213 3.65 15.55 -2.47
N VAL A 214 2.86 14.51 -2.77
CA VAL A 214 1.49 14.59 -3.28
C VAL A 214 0.55 13.81 -2.38
N ARG A 215 -0.69 14.27 -2.25
CA ARG A 215 -1.70 13.68 -1.37
C ARG A 215 -2.29 12.39 -1.93
N GLY A 216 -2.59 11.43 -1.05
CA GLY A 216 -3.35 10.23 -1.34
C GLY A 216 -4.81 10.31 -0.89
N ASN A 217 -5.50 9.17 -0.91
CA ASN A 217 -6.90 9.11 -0.49
C ASN A 217 -7.06 9.00 1.04
N HIS A 218 -6.09 8.47 1.76
CA HIS A 218 -6.18 8.35 3.21
C HIS A 218 -6.16 9.69 3.91
N GLU A 219 -5.42 10.66 3.39
CA GLU A 219 -5.48 12.03 3.90
C GLU A 219 -6.88 12.62 3.82
N LEU A 220 -7.64 12.33 2.74
CA LEU A 220 -9.02 12.80 2.59
C LEU A 220 -9.98 12.17 3.60
N TYR A 221 -9.70 10.93 4.05
CA TYR A 221 -10.49 10.27 5.08
C TYR A 221 -10.18 10.77 6.50
N ARG A 222 -9.01 11.40 6.70
CA ARG A 222 -8.52 11.73 8.05
C ARG A 222 -8.82 13.16 8.46
N ASN A 223 -8.13 14.09 8.01
CA ASN A 223 -8.32 15.54 8.20
C ASN A 223 -7.34 16.26 7.27
N PRO A 224 -7.66 16.43 5.99
CA PRO A 224 -6.70 16.94 5.01
C PRO A 224 -6.15 18.32 5.38
N SER A 225 -7.01 19.22 5.89
CA SER A 225 -6.58 20.57 6.26
C SER A 225 -5.61 20.59 7.45
N TYR A 226 -5.77 19.68 8.40
CA TYR A 226 -4.84 19.55 9.52
C TYR A 226 -3.48 19.01 9.03
N ILE A 227 -3.51 17.96 8.21
CA ILE A 227 -2.29 17.34 7.66
C ILE A 227 -1.52 18.38 6.81
N GLU A 228 -2.20 19.12 5.94
CA GLU A 228 -1.56 20.19 5.15
C GLU A 228 -0.93 21.24 6.03
N LYS A 229 -1.65 21.73 7.05
CA LYS A 229 -1.12 22.71 8.01
C LYS A 229 0.15 22.25 8.71
N GLU A 230 0.23 20.98 9.11
CA GLU A 230 1.43 20.41 9.72
C GLU A 230 2.58 20.30 8.69
N LEU A 231 2.29 19.91 7.45
CA LEU A 231 3.30 19.86 6.38
C LEU A 231 3.80 21.25 5.98
N GLU A 232 2.96 22.29 5.99
CA GLU A 232 3.35 23.67 5.72
C GLU A 232 4.38 24.23 6.72
N GLN A 233 4.44 23.65 7.93
CA GLN A 233 5.43 24.01 8.94
C GLN A 233 6.79 23.32 8.70
N THR A 234 6.87 22.46 7.69
CA THR A 234 8.09 21.72 7.33
C THR A 234 8.75 22.28 6.07
N THR A 235 9.85 21.66 5.66
CA THR A 235 10.52 21.94 4.38
C THR A 235 10.05 21.02 3.24
N VAL A 236 8.94 20.29 3.43
CA VAL A 236 8.34 19.44 2.41
C VAL A 236 7.65 20.27 1.34
N HIS A 237 7.94 19.98 0.08
CA HIS A 237 7.27 20.65 -1.05
C HIS A 237 5.97 19.90 -1.39
N VAL A 238 4.83 20.50 -1.04
CA VAL A 238 3.51 19.92 -1.33
C VAL A 238 3.07 20.32 -2.74
N LEU A 239 2.87 19.34 -3.63
CA LEU A 239 2.49 19.56 -5.04
C LEU A 239 1.06 19.08 -5.32
N ASN A 240 0.07 19.68 -4.68
CA ASN A 240 -1.34 19.42 -5.02
C ASN A 240 -1.75 20.27 -6.23
N ASN A 241 -1.83 19.65 -7.42
CA ASN A 241 -2.14 20.27 -8.73
C ASN A 241 -1.17 21.40 -9.09
N ARG A 242 0.11 21.20 -8.82
CA ARG A 242 1.19 22.18 -9.06
C ARG A 242 2.41 21.49 -9.61
N HIS A 243 3.34 22.29 -10.06
CA HIS A 243 4.69 21.82 -10.35
C HIS A 243 5.74 22.70 -9.67
N MET A 244 6.93 22.16 -9.57
CA MET A 244 8.15 22.88 -9.18
C MET A 244 9.29 22.51 -10.10
N THR A 245 10.40 23.23 -9.95
CA THR A 245 11.62 22.98 -10.71
C THR A 245 12.76 22.64 -9.76
N ILE A 246 13.44 21.53 -10.02
CA ILE A 246 14.73 21.21 -9.43
C ILE A 246 15.79 21.85 -10.32
N THR A 247 16.67 22.65 -9.73
CA THR A 247 17.72 23.36 -10.47
C THR A 247 19.09 22.79 -10.14
N ARG A 248 19.87 22.45 -11.18
CA ARG A 248 21.25 21.96 -11.05
C ARG A 248 22.17 22.75 -12.00
N GLY A 249 22.83 23.77 -11.46
CA GLY A 249 23.54 24.74 -12.29
C GLY A 249 22.57 25.54 -13.17
N LYS A 250 22.69 25.40 -14.49
CA LYS A 250 21.76 26.01 -15.47
C LYS A 250 20.62 25.10 -15.89
N ASP A 251 20.66 23.85 -15.50
CA ASP A 251 19.76 22.81 -15.96
C ASP A 251 18.52 22.72 -15.04
N LEU A 252 17.37 22.49 -15.64
CA LEU A 252 16.07 22.45 -14.98
C LEU A 252 15.41 21.11 -15.20
N LEU A 253 14.94 20.50 -14.11
CA LEU A 253 14.10 19.31 -14.11
C LEU A 253 12.75 19.67 -13.47
N PHE A 254 11.67 19.51 -14.21
CA PHE A 254 10.33 19.77 -13.69
C PHE A 254 9.81 18.57 -12.92
N VAL A 255 9.08 18.84 -11.85
CA VAL A 255 8.33 17.85 -11.08
C VAL A 255 6.89 18.35 -10.97
N ALA A 256 5.96 17.70 -11.64
CA ALA A 256 4.53 17.95 -11.56
C ALA A 256 3.88 17.03 -10.52
N GLY A 257 2.92 17.53 -9.76
CA GLY A 257 2.18 16.75 -8.78
C GLY A 257 0.68 16.97 -8.88
N ALA A 258 -0.08 15.88 -9.03
CA ALA A 258 -1.54 15.92 -9.02
C ALA A 258 -2.09 15.40 -7.68
N ASP A 259 -3.13 16.06 -7.20
CA ASP A 259 -3.90 15.65 -6.05
C ASP A 259 -4.71 14.36 -6.33
N TYR A 260 -5.17 13.70 -5.28
CA TYR A 260 -6.08 12.57 -5.43
C TYR A 260 -7.46 13.03 -5.96
N PRO A 261 -8.05 12.34 -6.95
CA PRO A 261 -9.25 12.81 -7.65
C PRO A 261 -10.56 12.69 -6.85
N GLY A 262 -10.47 12.66 -5.52
CA GLY A 262 -11.60 12.54 -4.62
C GLY A 262 -12.08 11.11 -4.41
N LEU A 263 -12.90 10.90 -3.39
CA LEU A 263 -13.32 9.58 -2.92
C LEU A 263 -14.44 8.95 -3.76
N GLN A 264 -15.18 9.75 -4.53
CA GLN A 264 -16.25 9.26 -5.38
C GLN A 264 -15.69 8.55 -6.60
N ARG A 265 -16.21 7.35 -6.92
CA ARG A 265 -15.78 6.58 -8.10
C ARG A 265 -16.33 7.18 -9.39
N GLU A 266 -17.57 7.65 -9.37
CA GLU A 266 -18.22 8.28 -10.51
C GLU A 266 -17.47 9.56 -10.92
N GLY A 267 -17.17 9.71 -12.22
CA GLY A 267 -16.44 10.86 -12.75
C GLY A 267 -14.98 10.97 -12.27
N ARG A 268 -14.39 9.88 -11.73
CA ARG A 268 -12.99 9.90 -11.24
C ARG A 268 -11.99 10.15 -12.35
N GLU A 269 -12.22 9.54 -13.52
CA GLU A 269 -11.32 9.66 -14.66
C GLU A 269 -11.26 11.12 -15.15
N GLU A 270 -12.40 11.77 -15.28
CA GLU A 270 -12.50 13.18 -15.70
C GLU A 270 -11.84 14.11 -14.69
N ARG A 271 -12.07 13.87 -13.39
CA ARG A 271 -11.40 14.65 -12.34
C ARG A 271 -9.89 14.45 -12.35
N MET A 272 -9.42 13.21 -12.48
CA MET A 272 -7.99 12.92 -12.57
C MET A 272 -7.36 13.62 -13.77
N LYS A 273 -8.05 13.60 -14.93
CA LYS A 273 -7.60 14.33 -16.12
C LYS A 273 -7.49 15.83 -15.83
N ALA A 274 -8.51 16.44 -15.24
CA ALA A 274 -8.51 17.87 -14.93
C ALA A 274 -7.38 18.26 -13.96
N LEU A 275 -7.14 17.46 -12.91
CA LEU A 275 -6.07 17.69 -11.93
C LEU A 275 -4.68 17.52 -12.57
N THR A 276 -4.54 16.57 -13.50
CA THR A 276 -3.30 16.38 -14.26
C THR A 276 -3.02 17.57 -15.16
N GLU A 277 -4.02 18.03 -15.94
CA GLU A 277 -3.89 19.24 -16.79
C GLU A 277 -3.47 20.47 -15.96
N GLU A 278 -4.00 20.60 -14.74
CA GLU A 278 -3.63 21.70 -13.85
C GLU A 278 -2.19 21.56 -13.36
N ALA A 279 -1.76 20.38 -12.98
CA ALA A 279 -0.39 20.11 -12.53
C ALA A 279 0.66 20.41 -13.61
N PHE A 280 0.34 20.17 -14.88
CA PHE A 280 1.22 20.44 -16.03
C PHE A 280 1.09 21.84 -16.62
N ARG A 281 0.17 22.67 -16.12
CA ARG A 281 -0.05 24.03 -16.65
C ARG A 281 1.26 24.83 -16.63
N ASN A 282 1.63 25.39 -17.79
CA ASN A 282 2.84 26.19 -18.00
C ASN A 282 4.18 25.41 -17.96
N ILE A 283 4.18 24.09 -17.90
CA ILE A 283 5.39 23.30 -18.17
C ILE A 283 5.60 23.26 -19.70
N PRO A 284 6.78 23.64 -20.21
CA PRO A 284 7.05 23.51 -21.65
C PRO A 284 6.97 22.05 -22.10
N GLU A 285 6.34 21.78 -23.25
CA GLU A 285 6.18 20.39 -23.77
C GLU A 285 7.51 19.65 -23.99
N THR A 286 8.59 20.40 -24.24
CA THR A 286 9.93 19.84 -24.44
C THR A 286 10.72 19.66 -23.12
N ALA A 287 10.18 20.08 -21.99
CA ALA A 287 10.87 20.02 -20.71
C ALA A 287 10.93 18.57 -20.19
N ALA A 288 12.07 18.21 -19.59
CA ALA A 288 12.15 16.97 -18.83
C ALA A 288 11.28 17.08 -17.58
N CYS A 289 10.31 16.19 -17.43
CA CYS A 289 9.35 16.24 -16.34
C CYS A 289 9.14 14.87 -15.68
N ILE A 290 9.14 14.85 -14.35
CA ILE A 290 8.67 13.73 -13.51
C ILE A 290 7.25 14.07 -13.04
N PHE A 291 6.34 13.12 -13.10
CA PHE A 291 4.96 13.28 -12.64
C PHE A 291 4.69 12.45 -11.40
N LEU A 292 4.16 13.06 -10.36
CA LEU A 292 3.77 12.43 -9.11
C LEU A 292 2.24 12.42 -8.98
N ALA A 293 1.68 11.27 -8.69
CA ALA A 293 0.28 11.13 -8.32
C ALA A 293 0.12 9.89 -7.44
N HIS A 294 -0.90 9.86 -6.59
CA HIS A 294 -1.11 8.68 -5.76
C HIS A 294 -1.79 7.53 -6.51
N HIS A 295 -2.88 7.81 -7.24
CA HIS A 295 -3.65 6.77 -7.93
C HIS A 295 -2.93 6.25 -9.18
N SER A 296 -2.84 4.92 -9.34
CA SER A 296 -2.06 4.28 -10.40
C SER A 296 -2.53 4.62 -11.83
N ASP A 297 -3.82 4.89 -12.04
CA ASP A 297 -4.34 5.28 -13.36
C ASP A 297 -3.85 6.65 -13.84
N ALA A 298 -3.22 7.46 -12.96
CA ALA A 298 -2.56 8.71 -13.35
C ALA A 298 -1.39 8.50 -14.32
N ILE A 299 -0.87 7.28 -14.46
CA ILE A 299 0.14 6.93 -15.46
C ILE A 299 -0.32 7.30 -16.88
N ASP A 300 -1.61 7.14 -17.20
CA ASP A 300 -2.16 7.59 -18.49
C ASP A 300 -2.03 9.12 -18.67
N GLY A 301 -2.14 9.86 -17.59
CA GLY A 301 -1.92 11.31 -17.58
C GLY A 301 -0.47 11.66 -17.86
N GLY A 302 0.46 11.01 -17.16
CA GLY A 302 1.89 11.18 -17.39
C GLY A 302 2.30 10.89 -18.84
N PHE A 303 1.79 9.81 -19.42
CA PHE A 303 2.03 9.46 -20.83
C PHE A 303 1.48 10.52 -21.82
N ARG A 304 0.30 11.10 -21.53
CA ARG A 304 -0.27 12.17 -22.37
C ARG A 304 0.56 13.45 -22.36
N HIS A 305 1.17 13.75 -21.21
CA HIS A 305 2.00 14.96 -21.04
C HIS A 305 3.49 14.71 -21.22
N HIS A 306 3.89 13.55 -21.72
CA HIS A 306 5.29 13.17 -21.95
C HIS A 306 6.18 13.32 -20.70
N ALA A 307 5.63 13.03 -19.51
CA ALA A 307 6.46 12.86 -18.33
C ALA A 307 7.29 11.59 -18.50
N PHE A 308 8.61 11.73 -18.56
CA PHE A 308 9.49 10.58 -18.81
C PHE A 308 9.42 9.53 -17.69
N LEU A 309 9.00 9.95 -16.47
CA LEU A 309 8.76 9.08 -15.32
C LEU A 309 7.53 9.55 -14.56
N THR A 310 6.55 8.65 -14.41
CA THR A 310 5.38 8.85 -13.55
C THR A 310 5.48 7.92 -12.36
N LEU A 311 5.37 8.44 -11.13
CA LEU A 311 5.45 7.68 -9.89
C LEU A 311 4.09 7.65 -9.20
N THR A 312 3.62 6.44 -8.87
CA THR A 312 2.32 6.21 -8.23
C THR A 312 2.39 5.12 -7.15
N GLY A 313 1.36 5.06 -6.30
CA GLY A 313 1.19 4.06 -5.25
C GLY A 313 -0.21 3.45 -5.25
N HIS A 314 -0.93 3.57 -4.12
CA HIS A 314 -2.34 3.25 -3.94
C HIS A 314 -2.72 1.77 -3.93
N THR A 315 -2.14 0.97 -4.80
CA THR A 315 -2.56 -0.42 -5.01
C THR A 315 -1.93 -1.39 -4.01
N HIS A 316 -0.86 -0.98 -3.33
CA HIS A 316 0.01 -1.84 -2.51
C HIS A 316 0.49 -3.10 -3.25
N GLY A 317 0.48 -3.09 -4.60
CA GLY A 317 0.69 -4.28 -5.41
C GLY A 317 -0.31 -5.41 -5.12
N LEU A 318 -1.49 -5.08 -4.57
CA LEU A 318 -2.52 -5.97 -4.00
C LEU A 318 -2.04 -6.80 -2.81
N GLN A 319 -0.92 -6.50 -2.22
CA GLN A 319 -0.32 -7.18 -1.05
C GLN A 319 -0.12 -8.71 -1.22
N THR A 320 -0.65 -9.31 -2.30
CA THR A 320 -0.61 -10.75 -2.54
C THR A 320 -0.15 -11.09 -3.95
N GLY A 321 0.49 -12.23 -4.09
CA GLY A 321 0.91 -12.75 -5.40
C GLY A 321 1.86 -13.93 -5.29
N ILE A 322 2.30 -14.41 -6.45
CA ILE A 322 3.29 -15.47 -6.58
C ILE A 322 4.21 -15.16 -7.76
N PHE A 323 5.48 -15.46 -7.63
CA PHE A 323 6.50 -15.16 -8.65
C PHE A 323 6.44 -13.71 -9.18
N GLY A 324 6.26 -12.74 -8.29
CA GLY A 324 6.19 -11.33 -8.66
C GLY A 324 4.89 -10.88 -9.33
N LYS A 325 3.89 -11.75 -9.52
CA LYS A 325 2.60 -11.42 -10.14
C LYS A 325 1.47 -11.44 -9.13
N PRO A 326 0.54 -10.47 -9.10
CA PRO A 326 -0.64 -10.50 -8.24
C PRO A 326 -1.59 -11.62 -8.66
N PHE A 327 -2.39 -12.14 -7.72
CA PHE A 327 -3.38 -13.18 -8.04
C PHE A 327 -4.55 -12.66 -8.88
N ILE A 328 -4.91 -11.39 -8.70
CA ILE A 328 -5.95 -10.68 -9.46
C ILE A 328 -5.43 -9.29 -9.81
N THR A 329 -6.00 -8.65 -10.81
CA THR A 329 -5.59 -7.29 -11.24
C THR A 329 -6.82 -6.42 -11.48
N PRO A 330 -7.46 -5.88 -10.41
CA PRO A 330 -8.63 -5.00 -10.57
C PRO A 330 -8.26 -3.59 -11.04
N PHE A 331 -6.98 -3.23 -11.02
CA PHE A 331 -6.45 -1.97 -11.51
C PHE A 331 -5.81 -2.15 -12.89
N LYS A 332 -5.87 -1.12 -13.72
CA LYS A 332 -5.17 -1.09 -15.01
C LYS A 332 -3.66 -1.23 -14.81
N TYR A 333 -3.13 -0.51 -13.84
CA TYR A 333 -1.74 -0.56 -13.41
C TYR A 333 -1.69 -1.02 -11.96
N THR A 334 -1.04 -2.14 -11.67
CA THR A 334 -1.11 -2.76 -10.34
C THR A 334 0.20 -2.65 -9.58
N ARG A 335 1.34 -2.98 -10.18
CA ARG A 335 2.69 -2.87 -9.58
C ARG A 335 3.79 -2.98 -10.62
N GLY A 336 4.94 -2.35 -10.32
CA GLY A 336 6.13 -2.38 -11.15
C GLY A 336 6.10 -1.38 -12.30
N MET A 337 7.01 -1.55 -13.25
CA MET A 337 7.25 -0.63 -14.36
C MET A 337 6.30 -0.90 -15.53
N TYR A 338 5.76 0.17 -16.09
CA TYR A 338 4.98 0.23 -17.33
C TYR A 338 5.62 1.22 -18.29
N SER A 339 5.47 1.03 -19.61
CA SER A 339 6.02 1.95 -20.59
C SER A 339 5.11 2.06 -21.80
N ASN A 340 5.07 3.23 -22.42
CA ASN A 340 4.47 3.46 -23.75
C ASN A 340 5.52 3.42 -24.88
N GLY A 341 6.76 3.01 -24.57
CA GLY A 341 7.90 2.97 -25.49
C GLY A 341 8.83 4.18 -25.38
N LYS A 342 8.35 5.32 -24.88
CA LYS A 342 9.15 6.54 -24.61
C LYS A 342 9.22 6.84 -23.12
N ASP A 343 8.06 6.89 -22.48
CA ASP A 343 7.87 7.31 -21.11
C ASP A 343 7.62 6.10 -20.23
N SER A 344 7.96 6.21 -18.96
CA SER A 344 7.83 5.17 -17.96
C SER A 344 6.83 5.58 -16.88
N GLY A 345 6.03 4.61 -16.44
CA GLY A 345 5.16 4.75 -15.27
C GLY A 345 5.46 3.65 -14.26
N TYR A 346 5.52 3.98 -12.99
CA TYR A 346 5.80 3.04 -11.93
C TYR A 346 4.70 3.01 -10.87
N VAL A 347 4.27 1.82 -10.51
CA VAL A 347 3.36 1.60 -9.40
C VAL A 347 4.11 0.85 -8.31
N SER A 348 4.38 1.53 -7.21
CA SER A 348 5.06 0.93 -6.06
C SER A 348 4.13 -0.01 -5.29
N ARG A 349 4.72 -0.99 -4.61
CA ARG A 349 4.03 -1.88 -3.66
C ARG A 349 3.80 -1.23 -2.29
N GLY A 350 4.33 -0.03 -2.08
CA GLY A 350 4.22 0.71 -0.83
C GLY A 350 5.23 0.30 0.24
N ASN A 351 5.61 1.27 1.07
CA ASN A 351 6.51 1.10 2.21
C ASN A 351 5.78 0.52 3.43
N GLY A 352 4.48 0.80 3.57
CA GLY A 352 3.64 0.32 4.66
C GLY A 352 2.28 -0.20 4.18
N GLY A 353 1.29 -0.11 5.03
CA GLY A 353 -0.10 -0.47 4.73
C GLY A 353 -0.99 -0.39 5.97
N TRP A 354 -2.27 -0.11 5.74
CA TRP A 354 -3.29 -0.04 6.80
C TRP A 354 -3.75 -1.42 7.29
N PHE A 355 -3.54 -2.48 6.47
CA PHE A 355 -3.87 -3.87 6.80
C PHE A 355 -2.61 -4.71 6.76
N PRO A 356 -2.13 -5.25 7.90
CA PRO A 356 -0.81 -5.87 8.01
C PRO A 356 -0.83 -7.32 7.52
N PHE A 357 -0.85 -7.49 6.19
CA PHE A 357 -0.77 -8.81 5.55
C PHE A 357 -0.14 -8.68 4.17
N ARG A 358 0.96 -9.40 3.93
CA ARG A 358 1.58 -9.52 2.61
C ARG A 358 2.02 -10.95 2.33
N PHE A 359 1.71 -11.45 1.14
CA PHE A 359 2.13 -12.77 0.69
C PHE A 359 2.68 -12.70 -0.74
N GLY A 360 3.99 -12.93 -0.89
CA GLY A 360 4.66 -12.82 -2.21
C GLY A 360 4.66 -11.41 -2.82
N CYS A 361 4.50 -10.38 -1.99
CA CYS A 361 4.48 -8.97 -2.36
C CYS A 361 5.09 -8.13 -1.23
N PRO A 362 6.43 -8.17 -1.05
CA PRO A 362 7.11 -7.46 0.03
C PRO A 362 6.92 -5.95 -0.09
N ARG A 363 7.03 -5.24 1.03
CA ARG A 363 7.16 -3.78 1.08
C ARG A 363 8.39 -3.36 0.28
N GLU A 364 8.38 -2.13 -0.25
CA GLU A 364 9.52 -1.66 -1.03
C GLU A 364 9.84 -0.18 -0.82
N LEU A 365 11.13 0.09 -0.78
CA LEU A 365 11.71 1.38 -1.09
C LEU A 365 12.21 1.32 -2.53
N THR A 366 11.79 2.26 -3.39
CA THR A 366 12.20 2.25 -4.80
C THR A 366 13.19 3.38 -5.07
N VAL A 367 14.31 3.07 -5.69
CA VAL A 367 15.36 4.03 -6.06
C VAL A 367 15.51 4.05 -7.58
N PHE A 368 15.40 5.22 -8.16
CA PHE A 368 15.58 5.43 -9.60
C PHE A 368 16.89 6.18 -9.86
N THR A 369 17.65 5.69 -10.83
CA THR A 369 18.74 6.46 -11.43
C THR A 369 18.28 6.94 -12.81
N ILE A 370 18.32 8.24 -13.04
CA ILE A 370 17.87 8.85 -14.28
C ILE A 370 19.07 9.05 -15.20
N HIS A 371 18.94 8.61 -16.44
CA HIS A 371 19.97 8.70 -17.45
C HIS A 371 19.49 9.47 -18.67
N LYS A 372 20.39 10.25 -19.26
CA LYS A 372 20.20 10.80 -20.58
C LYS A 372 20.32 9.69 -21.62
N LYS A 373 19.38 9.66 -22.57
CA LYS A 373 19.37 8.65 -23.65
C LYS A 373 20.24 9.09 -24.82
#